data_630daa6ef73913fdc676d2dc4d97b078
#
_entry.id   630daa6ef73913fdc676d2dc4d97b078
#
_cell.length_a   1.000
_cell.length_b   1.000
_cell.length_c   1.000
_cell.angle_alpha   90.00
_cell.angle_beta   90.00
_cell.angle_gamma   90.00
#
_symmetry.space_group_name_H-M   'P 1'
#
loop_
_entity.id
_entity.type
_entity.pdbx_description
1 polymer ?
#
loop_
_entity_poly.entity_id
_entity_poly.type
_entity_poly.pdbx_seq_one_letter_code
_entity_poly.pdbx_strand_id
1 'polypeptide(L)'
;MCDTFAVGPGLTRYGTWIFAKNSDREPDEAHVVVSVGSTEHEKGSSLPCTYITIPQVRRTHAAVLCKPFWIWGAEMGVNEHGVVIGNEALLMRAKPERSPGLIGMDLVR
;
A
#
# COMPACT_ATOMS: atom_id res chain seq x y z
N MET A 1 -4.88 11.68 -10.50
CA MET A 1 -3.51 11.31 -10.97
C MET A 1 -2.62 11.23 -9.75
N CYS A 2 -1.51 10.49 -9.79
CA CYS A 2 -0.60 10.39 -8.65
C CYS A 2 0.81 10.73 -9.11
N ASP A 3 1.66 11.17 -8.19
CA ASP A 3 3.07 11.41 -8.44
C ASP A 3 3.90 10.71 -7.37
N THR A 4 4.95 10.02 -7.78
CA THR A 4 5.86 9.32 -6.88
C THR A 4 7.30 9.65 -7.22
N PHE A 5 8.14 9.83 -6.21
CA PHE A 5 9.57 9.87 -6.40
C PHE A 5 10.33 9.10 -5.32
N ALA A 6 11.51 8.62 -5.68
CA ALA A 6 12.43 7.98 -4.76
C ALA A 6 13.85 8.52 -4.97
N VAL A 7 14.57 8.78 -3.88
CA VAL A 7 15.95 9.24 -3.91
C VAL A 7 16.82 8.23 -3.19
N GLY A 8 17.81 7.71 -3.90
CA GLY A 8 18.74 6.74 -3.34
C GLY A 8 19.78 7.35 -2.38
N PRO A 9 20.43 6.51 -1.57
CA PRO A 9 21.34 6.94 -0.50
C PRO A 9 22.55 7.74 -0.99
N GLY A 10 22.99 7.52 -2.22
CA GLY A 10 24.11 8.28 -2.82
C GLY A 10 23.81 9.76 -3.08
N LEU A 11 22.55 10.17 -3.06
CA LEU A 11 22.09 11.54 -3.31
C LEU A 11 21.53 12.22 -2.05
N THR A 12 21.54 11.55 -0.91
CA THR A 12 21.02 12.08 0.35
C THR A 12 22.15 12.39 1.33
N ARG A 13 21.98 13.40 2.15
CA ARG A 13 23.01 13.86 3.12
C ARG A 13 23.42 12.76 4.11
N TYR A 14 22.50 11.89 4.48
CA TYR A 14 22.71 10.88 5.53
C TYR A 14 22.78 9.46 4.98
N GLY A 15 22.88 9.27 3.67
CA GLY A 15 22.92 7.95 3.04
C GLY A 15 21.63 7.14 3.23
N THR A 16 20.50 7.82 3.34
CA THR A 16 19.16 7.20 3.51
C THR A 16 18.36 7.24 2.23
N TRP A 17 17.43 6.31 2.08
CA TRP A 17 16.39 6.40 1.05
C TRP A 17 15.34 7.43 1.43
N ILE A 18 14.89 8.22 0.46
CA ILE A 18 13.72 9.09 0.57
C ILE A 18 12.68 8.60 -0.43
N PHE A 19 11.46 8.42 0.03
CA PHE A 19 10.31 8.10 -0.81
C PHE A 19 9.20 9.11 -0.51
N ALA A 20 8.56 9.61 -1.56
CA ALA A 20 7.41 10.48 -1.42
C ALA A 20 6.38 10.21 -2.52
N LYS A 21 5.13 10.45 -2.20
CA LYS A 21 4.00 10.25 -3.10
C LYS A 21 2.89 11.26 -2.81
N ASN A 22 2.32 11.81 -3.88
CA ASN A 22 1.01 12.44 -3.86
C ASN A 22 -0.04 11.47 -4.38
N SER A 23 -1.19 11.42 -3.74
CA SER A 23 -2.35 10.69 -4.22
C SER A 23 -3.48 11.68 -4.44
N ASP A 24 -3.84 11.90 -5.71
CA ASP A 24 -4.96 12.77 -6.05
C ASP A 24 -6.26 11.99 -5.83
N ARG A 25 -7.07 12.49 -4.91
CA ARG A 25 -8.35 11.92 -4.52
C ARG A 25 -9.43 13.00 -4.57
N GLU A 26 -10.67 12.61 -4.36
CA GLU A 26 -11.77 13.56 -4.26
C GLU A 26 -11.55 14.54 -3.09
N PRO A 27 -11.99 15.82 -3.20
CA PRO A 27 -11.68 16.86 -2.21
C PRO A 27 -12.11 16.54 -0.78
N ASP A 28 -13.16 15.75 -0.61
CA ASP A 28 -13.73 15.34 0.69
C ASP A 28 -13.28 13.93 1.14
N GLU A 29 -12.38 13.29 0.38
CA GLU A 29 -11.84 11.98 0.70
C GLU A 29 -10.57 12.09 1.55
N ALA A 30 -10.73 12.00 2.86
CA ALA A 30 -9.62 12.11 3.79
C ALA A 30 -8.59 10.98 3.64
N HIS A 31 -7.32 11.33 3.56
CA HIS A 31 -6.20 10.42 3.74
C HIS A 31 -5.82 10.34 5.21
N VAL A 32 -5.60 9.14 5.70
CA VAL A 32 -5.19 8.86 7.07
C VAL A 32 -3.89 8.08 7.11
N VAL A 33 -3.06 8.37 8.10
CA VAL A 33 -1.87 7.58 8.40
C VAL A 33 -2.22 6.62 9.52
N VAL A 34 -2.01 5.33 9.28
CA VAL A 34 -2.29 4.27 10.26
C VAL A 34 -1.03 3.46 10.54
N SER A 35 -0.84 3.12 11.81
CA SER A 35 0.20 2.18 12.24
C SER A 35 -0.44 0.82 12.51
N VAL A 36 0.09 -0.21 11.89
CA VAL A 36 -0.36 -1.61 12.04
C VAL A 36 0.76 -2.37 12.72
N GLY A 37 0.47 -3.04 13.82
CA GLY A 37 1.43 -3.87 14.53
C GLY A 37 1.68 -5.21 13.82
N SER A 38 2.85 -5.80 14.07
CA SER A 38 3.12 -7.20 13.71
C SER A 38 2.14 -8.12 14.44
N THR A 39 1.57 -9.09 13.72
CA THR A 39 0.53 -9.98 14.26
C THR A 39 0.72 -11.41 13.78
N GLU A 40 0.54 -12.37 14.66
CA GLU A 40 0.38 -13.78 14.29
C GLU A 40 -1.10 -14.12 14.10
N HIS A 41 -1.39 -14.88 13.05
CA HIS A 41 -2.74 -15.26 12.66
C HIS A 41 -2.94 -16.75 12.77
N GLU A 42 -4.17 -17.16 13.00
CA GLU A 42 -4.53 -18.58 13.04
C GLU A 42 -4.26 -19.27 11.71
N LYS A 43 -3.78 -20.51 11.79
CA LYS A 43 -3.55 -21.34 10.61
C LYS A 43 -4.86 -21.60 9.86
N GLY A 44 -4.86 -21.29 8.55
CA GLY A 44 -6.02 -21.49 7.70
C GLY A 44 -7.06 -20.37 7.78
N SER A 45 -6.80 -19.29 8.50
CA SER A 45 -7.67 -18.11 8.49
C SER A 45 -7.64 -17.43 7.10
N SER A 46 -8.60 -16.60 6.86
CA SER A 46 -8.75 -15.85 5.61
C SER A 46 -8.72 -14.34 5.86
N LEU A 47 -8.29 -13.61 4.86
CA LEU A 47 -8.16 -12.16 4.88
C LEU A 47 -9.12 -11.53 3.87
N PRO A 48 -10.16 -10.82 4.29
CA PRO A 48 -10.99 -10.03 3.41
C PRO A 48 -10.21 -8.78 2.97
N CYS A 49 -9.89 -8.70 1.68
CA CYS A 49 -9.32 -7.53 1.02
C CYS A 49 -10.44 -6.62 0.49
N THR A 50 -10.10 -5.66 -0.38
CA THR A 50 -11.10 -4.69 -0.85
C THR A 50 -12.26 -5.34 -1.59
N TYR A 51 -11.99 -6.28 -2.51
CA TYR A 51 -13.03 -6.93 -3.34
C TYR A 51 -13.03 -8.45 -3.27
N ILE A 52 -11.97 -9.07 -2.78
CA ILE A 52 -11.87 -10.52 -2.67
C ILE A 52 -11.32 -10.92 -1.30
N THR A 53 -11.47 -12.20 -0.98
CA THR A 53 -10.87 -12.81 0.21
C THR A 53 -9.73 -13.73 -0.24
N ILE A 54 -8.61 -13.65 0.44
CA ILE A 54 -7.43 -14.48 0.19
C ILE A 54 -7.05 -15.29 1.45
N PRO A 55 -6.25 -16.37 1.34
CA PRO A 55 -5.67 -17.03 2.50
C PRO A 55 -4.79 -16.06 3.29
N GLN A 56 -4.96 -16.06 4.61
CA GLN A 56 -4.11 -15.25 5.49
C GLN A 56 -2.75 -15.91 5.71
N VAL A 57 -1.70 -15.12 5.69
CA VAL A 57 -0.36 -15.58 6.08
C VAL A 57 -0.29 -15.76 7.61
N ARG A 58 0.61 -16.59 8.07
CA ARG A 58 0.73 -16.87 9.50
C ARG A 58 1.21 -15.68 10.33
N ARG A 59 2.05 -14.83 9.75
CA ARG A 59 2.56 -13.64 10.40
C ARG A 59 2.59 -12.47 9.43
N THR A 60 2.11 -11.32 9.89
CA THR A 60 2.25 -10.04 9.22
C THR A 60 3.26 -9.16 9.97
N HIS A 61 3.97 -8.33 9.22
CA HIS A 61 4.94 -7.38 9.75
C HIS A 61 4.28 -6.08 10.17
N ALA A 62 4.91 -5.38 11.11
CA ALA A 62 4.49 -4.03 11.43
C ALA A 62 4.71 -3.09 10.25
N ALA A 63 3.77 -2.18 10.04
CA ALA A 63 3.81 -1.22 8.94
C ALA A 63 3.16 0.11 9.31
N VAL A 64 3.61 1.17 8.66
CA VAL A 64 2.94 2.46 8.62
C VAL A 64 2.37 2.63 7.22
N LEU A 65 1.08 2.90 7.12
CA LEU A 65 0.33 2.98 5.88
C LEU A 65 -0.33 4.36 5.75
N CYS A 66 -0.31 4.92 4.54
CA CYS A 66 -1.11 6.09 4.18
C CYS A 66 -2.21 5.65 3.22
N LYS A 67 -3.47 5.90 3.57
CA LYS A 67 -4.62 5.34 2.88
C LYS A 67 -5.83 6.26 2.90
N PRO A 68 -6.73 6.16 1.92
CA PRO A 68 -8.07 6.69 2.05
C PRO A 68 -8.79 6.06 3.25
N PHE A 69 -9.55 6.85 3.99
CA PHE A 69 -10.16 6.40 5.26
C PHE A 69 -11.02 5.14 5.14
N TRP A 70 -11.70 4.96 4.03
CA TRP A 70 -12.72 3.92 3.81
C TRP A 70 -12.18 2.59 3.27
N ILE A 71 -11.00 2.56 2.60
CA ILE A 71 -10.49 1.36 1.93
C ILE A 71 -9.62 0.50 2.86
N TRP A 72 -9.61 -0.82 2.64
CA TRP A 72 -8.73 -1.72 3.38
C TRP A 72 -7.26 -1.55 2.98
N GLY A 73 -6.98 -1.46 1.69
CA GLY A 73 -5.65 -1.27 1.13
C GLY A 73 -5.02 0.08 1.46
N ALA A 74 -3.87 0.39 0.89
CA ALA A 74 -3.14 1.63 1.10
C ALA A 74 -2.59 2.21 -0.20
N GLU A 75 -2.39 3.53 -0.24
CA GLU A 75 -1.77 4.23 -1.36
C GLU A 75 -0.24 4.14 -1.32
N MET A 76 0.33 4.14 -0.12
CA MET A 76 1.73 3.90 0.16
C MET A 76 1.93 3.36 1.56
N GLY A 77 3.05 2.71 1.79
CA GLY A 77 3.39 2.19 3.10
C GLY A 77 4.86 1.82 3.23
N VAL A 78 5.29 1.68 4.46
CA VAL A 78 6.62 1.18 4.82
C VAL A 78 6.48 0.17 5.94
N ASN A 79 7.16 -0.96 5.85
CA ASN A 79 7.18 -1.98 6.90
C ASN A 79 8.42 -1.88 7.80
N GLU A 80 8.42 -2.66 8.88
CA GLU A 80 9.52 -2.72 9.86
C GLU A 80 10.88 -3.15 9.28
N HIS A 81 10.90 -3.72 8.09
CA HIS A 81 12.11 -4.11 7.37
C HIS A 81 12.59 -3.05 6.38
N GLY A 82 11.94 -1.88 6.32
CA GLY A 82 12.31 -0.80 5.42
C GLY A 82 11.86 -1.00 3.97
N VAL A 83 10.98 -1.96 3.70
CA VAL A 83 10.37 -2.09 2.38
C VAL A 83 9.30 -1.01 2.23
N VAL A 84 9.43 -0.21 1.17
CA VAL A 84 8.52 0.88 0.83
C VAL A 84 7.82 0.57 -0.47
N ILE A 85 6.50 0.70 -0.49
CA ILE A 85 5.67 0.51 -1.68
C ILE A 85 4.70 1.69 -1.80
N GLY A 86 4.54 2.17 -3.03
CA GLY A 86 3.46 3.10 -3.43
C GLY A 86 2.78 2.59 -4.68
N ASN A 87 1.48 2.74 -4.78
CA ASN A 87 0.74 2.42 -6.00
C ASN A 87 0.60 3.65 -6.89
N GLU A 88 0.44 3.41 -8.17
CA GLU A 88 0.17 4.43 -9.19
C GLU A 88 -0.97 3.98 -10.09
N ALA A 89 -1.85 4.91 -10.47
CA ALA A 89 -2.85 4.68 -11.49
C ALA A 89 -2.23 4.92 -12.88
N LEU A 90 -1.97 3.84 -13.60
CA LEU A 90 -1.43 3.89 -14.95
C LEU A 90 -2.54 3.73 -15.98
N LEU A 91 -2.60 4.67 -16.93
CA LEU A 91 -3.45 4.54 -18.11
C LEU A 91 -2.76 3.64 -19.12
N MET A 92 -3.31 2.46 -19.34
CA MET A 92 -2.77 1.47 -20.27
C MET A 92 -3.65 1.35 -21.52
N ARG A 93 -3.03 0.95 -22.66
CA ARG A 93 -3.77 0.59 -23.87
C ARG A 93 -4.48 -0.76 -23.75
N ALA A 94 -3.99 -1.64 -22.90
CA ALA A 94 -4.64 -2.91 -22.60
C ALA A 94 -5.96 -2.68 -21.87
N LYS A 95 -7.00 -3.42 -22.23
CA LYS A 95 -8.27 -3.39 -21.50
C LYS A 95 -8.04 -3.99 -20.11
N PRO A 96 -8.50 -3.32 -19.04
CA PRO A 96 -8.41 -3.89 -17.70
C PRO A 96 -9.24 -5.18 -17.61
N GLU A 97 -8.73 -6.14 -16.88
CA GLU A 97 -9.50 -7.32 -16.48
C GLU A 97 -10.69 -6.87 -15.61
N ARG A 98 -11.85 -7.50 -15.82
CA ARG A 98 -13.08 -7.16 -15.09
C ARG A 98 -13.47 -8.19 -14.03
N SER A 99 -12.72 -9.29 -13.91
CA SER A 99 -12.92 -10.24 -12.84
C SER A 99 -12.51 -9.66 -11.49
N PRO A 100 -13.18 -10.04 -10.40
CA PRO A 100 -12.75 -9.65 -9.05
C PRO A 100 -11.31 -10.09 -8.77
N GLY A 101 -10.49 -9.18 -8.21
CA GLY A 101 -9.08 -9.43 -7.92
C GLY A 101 -8.54 -8.48 -6.88
N LEU A 102 -7.28 -8.65 -6.53
CA LEU A 102 -6.55 -7.66 -5.73
C LEU A 102 -6.33 -6.40 -6.56
N ILE A 103 -6.52 -5.27 -5.95
CA ILE A 103 -6.17 -3.97 -6.53
C ILE A 103 -4.77 -3.54 -6.08
N GLY A 104 -4.16 -2.57 -6.76
CA GLY A 104 -2.84 -2.07 -6.41
C GLY A 104 -2.70 -1.63 -4.96
N MET A 105 -3.75 -1.04 -4.40
CA MET A 105 -3.78 -0.65 -2.99
C MET A 105 -3.79 -1.85 -2.01
N ASP A 106 -4.37 -2.98 -2.41
CA ASP A 106 -4.30 -4.21 -1.59
C ASP A 106 -2.88 -4.79 -1.55
N LEU A 107 -2.11 -4.63 -2.65
CA LEU A 107 -0.72 -5.08 -2.73
C LEU A 107 0.25 -4.22 -1.92
N VAL A 108 -0.10 -2.97 -1.63
CA VAL A 108 0.69 -2.10 -0.75
C VAL A 108 0.61 -2.57 0.70
N ARG A 109 -0.55 -3.03 1.12
CA ARG A 109 -0.79 -3.48 2.48
C ARG A 109 -0.43 -4.94 2.70
#